data_96a373f3f610e1b5da39a73372881713
#
_entry.id   96a373f3f610e1b5da39a73372881713
#
_cell.length_a   1.000
_cell.length_b   1.000
_cell.length_c   1.000
_cell.angle_alpha   90.00
_cell.angle_beta   90.00
_cell.angle_gamma   90.00
#
_symmetry.space_group_name_H-M   'P 1'
#
loop_
_entity.id
_entity.type
_entity.pdbx_description
1 polymer ?
#
loop_
_entity_poly.entity_id
_entity_poly.type
_entity_poly.pdbx_seq_one_letter_code
_entity_poly.pdbx_strand_id
1 'polypeptide(L)'
;MSGTSIGQLSHEETTRRGGSTMTETSLYERLGGAFAIAAVVAHFSDAVVQNPIVGQGSENPALHEWHTKNLARLPGLKFMRTLWVCNVAGGPFRYAATKPGSTPVALELAHRELKVSPAQFDKVAAELGRTLDFFKVPDREKDEVLAAFAAHKSEVTEGYLVGASAAAA
;
A
#
# COMPACT_ATOMS: atom_id res chain seq x y z
N MET A 1 46.70 18.75 -67.34
CA MET A 1 45.32 18.72 -67.70
C MET A 1 44.60 17.72 -66.85
N SER A 2 43.90 18.16 -65.96
CA SER A 2 42.93 17.82 -64.97
C SER A 2 42.55 16.35 -64.82
N GLY A 3 42.97 15.72 -63.73
CA GLY A 3 42.47 14.45 -63.25
C GLY A 3 41.71 14.67 -61.95
N THR A 4 40.39 14.43 -62.03
CA THR A 4 39.49 14.56 -60.89
C THR A 4 39.43 13.25 -60.11
N SER A 5 39.87 13.26 -58.85
CA SER A 5 39.77 12.14 -57.92
C SER A 5 38.37 12.11 -57.34
N ILE A 6 37.71 10.95 -57.44
CA ILE A 6 36.40 10.71 -56.83
C ILE A 6 36.64 10.08 -55.45
N GLY A 7 36.31 10.84 -54.43
CA GLY A 7 36.33 10.35 -53.03
C GLY A 7 35.21 9.34 -52.75
N GLN A 8 35.57 8.16 -52.24
CA GLN A 8 34.64 7.17 -51.72
C GLN A 8 34.10 7.69 -50.38
N LEU A 9 32.78 7.83 -50.31
CA LEU A 9 32.06 8.05 -49.04
C LEU A 9 31.79 6.66 -48.42
N SER A 10 32.51 6.39 -47.36
CA SER A 10 32.24 5.24 -46.49
C SER A 10 30.98 5.50 -45.69
N HIS A 11 29.93 4.73 -45.93
CA HIS A 11 28.77 4.66 -45.09
C HIS A 11 29.13 3.89 -43.81
N GLU A 12 29.40 4.57 -42.71
CA GLU A 12 29.38 3.98 -41.40
C GLU A 12 27.90 3.86 -40.94
N GLU A 13 27.41 2.66 -41.11
CA GLU A 13 26.12 2.24 -40.59
C GLU A 13 26.23 2.09 -39.05
N THR A 14 25.94 3.17 -38.34
CA THR A 14 25.83 3.16 -36.89
C THR A 14 24.59 2.35 -36.47
N THR A 15 24.79 1.07 -36.23
CA THR A 15 23.80 0.20 -35.59
C THR A 15 23.52 0.73 -34.18
N ARG A 16 22.49 1.59 -34.04
CA ARG A 16 21.90 1.90 -32.76
C ARG A 16 21.27 0.62 -32.21
N ARG A 17 22.00 -0.08 -31.37
CA ARG A 17 21.40 -1.04 -30.43
C ARG A 17 20.48 -0.27 -29.50
N GLY A 18 19.20 -0.26 -29.83
CA GLY A 18 18.13 0.12 -28.94
C GLY A 18 18.13 -0.87 -27.76
N GLY A 19 18.81 -0.52 -26.68
CA GLY A 19 18.64 -1.19 -25.41
C GLY A 19 17.22 -0.93 -24.95
N SER A 20 16.31 -1.85 -25.23
CA SER A 20 15.01 -1.91 -24.57
C SER A 20 15.30 -2.21 -23.10
N THR A 21 15.38 -1.18 -22.28
CA THR A 21 15.27 -1.35 -20.85
C THR A 21 13.86 -1.88 -20.62
N MET A 22 13.75 -3.18 -20.39
CA MET A 22 12.51 -3.77 -19.91
C MET A 22 12.20 -3.08 -18.56
N THR A 23 11.32 -2.10 -18.59
CA THR A 23 10.76 -1.51 -17.38
C THR A 23 10.09 -2.65 -16.63
N GLU A 24 10.60 -2.96 -15.46
CA GLU A 24 10.00 -4.00 -14.61
C GLU A 24 8.54 -3.61 -14.33
N THR A 25 7.63 -4.55 -14.57
CA THR A 25 6.19 -4.36 -14.35
C THR A 25 5.95 -3.99 -12.89
N SER A 26 5.23 -2.92 -12.64
CA SER A 26 4.95 -2.42 -11.28
C SER A 26 4.22 -3.49 -10.45
N LEU A 27 4.36 -3.43 -9.13
CA LEU A 27 3.60 -4.30 -8.23
C LEU A 27 2.09 -4.13 -8.45
N TYR A 28 1.63 -2.90 -8.72
CA TYR A 28 0.24 -2.61 -9.07
C TYR A 28 -0.26 -3.44 -10.26
N GLU A 29 0.51 -3.52 -11.34
CA GLU A 29 0.14 -4.29 -12.53
C GLU A 29 0.19 -5.80 -12.26
N ARG A 30 1.21 -6.26 -11.54
CA ARG A 30 1.35 -7.68 -11.14
C ARG A 30 0.23 -8.14 -10.22
N LEU A 31 -0.33 -7.25 -9.39
CA LEU A 31 -1.50 -7.51 -8.54
C LEU A 31 -2.83 -7.48 -9.30
N GLY A 32 -2.83 -7.17 -10.61
CA GLY A 32 -4.04 -7.12 -11.42
C GLY A 32 -4.79 -5.78 -11.42
N GLY A 33 -4.14 -4.72 -10.95
CA GLY A 33 -4.66 -3.36 -11.01
C GLY A 33 -5.75 -3.04 -9.97
N ALA A 34 -6.43 -1.91 -10.16
CA ALA A 34 -7.31 -1.32 -9.15
C ALA A 34 -8.46 -2.23 -8.70
N PHE A 35 -9.08 -2.98 -9.60
CA PHE A 35 -10.23 -3.82 -9.26
C PHE A 35 -9.82 -5.04 -8.42
N ALA A 36 -8.69 -5.67 -8.76
CA ALA A 36 -8.15 -6.79 -7.98
C ALA A 36 -7.72 -6.31 -6.58
N ILE A 37 -7.01 -5.18 -6.50
CA ILE A 37 -6.61 -4.55 -5.23
C ILE A 37 -7.86 -4.18 -4.41
N ALA A 38 -8.91 -3.62 -5.01
CA ALA A 38 -10.14 -3.28 -4.31
C ALA A 38 -10.83 -4.51 -3.70
N ALA A 39 -10.85 -5.64 -4.41
CA ALA A 39 -11.40 -6.89 -3.90
C ALA A 39 -10.62 -7.40 -2.67
N VAL A 40 -9.29 -7.39 -2.74
CA VAL A 40 -8.41 -7.74 -1.61
C VAL A 40 -8.64 -6.81 -0.43
N VAL A 41 -8.67 -5.49 -0.66
CA VAL A 41 -8.90 -4.47 0.38
C VAL A 41 -10.27 -4.62 1.02
N ALA A 42 -11.31 -4.93 0.24
CA ALA A 42 -12.65 -5.14 0.76
C ALA A 42 -12.69 -6.34 1.70
N HIS A 43 -12.21 -7.49 1.27
CA HIS A 43 -12.14 -8.72 2.08
C HIS A 43 -11.29 -8.52 3.34
N PHE A 44 -10.09 -7.97 3.19
CA PHE A 44 -9.21 -7.67 4.31
C PHE A 44 -9.87 -6.75 5.35
N SER A 45 -10.55 -5.70 4.90
CA SER A 45 -11.22 -4.76 5.80
C SER A 45 -12.35 -5.43 6.59
N ASP A 46 -13.14 -6.31 5.96
CA ASP A 46 -14.19 -7.06 6.63
C ASP A 46 -13.61 -8.07 7.63
N ALA A 47 -12.53 -8.75 7.26
CA ALA A 47 -11.83 -9.68 8.14
C ALA A 47 -11.24 -8.98 9.38
N VAL A 48 -10.68 -7.77 9.21
CA VAL A 48 -10.17 -6.96 10.35
C VAL A 48 -11.32 -6.56 11.28
N VAL A 49 -12.48 -6.16 10.75
CA VAL A 49 -13.66 -5.82 11.59
C VAL A 49 -14.08 -7.01 12.45
N GLN A 50 -14.05 -8.22 11.91
CA GLN A 50 -14.46 -9.43 12.60
C GLN A 50 -13.38 -10.05 13.49
N ASN A 51 -12.14 -9.58 13.40
CA ASN A 51 -11.03 -10.13 14.15
C ASN A 51 -11.21 -9.87 15.65
N PRO A 52 -11.09 -10.90 16.54
CA PRO A 52 -11.36 -10.74 17.97
C PRO A 52 -10.33 -9.87 18.70
N ILE A 53 -9.14 -9.67 18.14
CA ILE A 53 -8.05 -8.93 18.81
C ILE A 53 -8.01 -7.47 18.37
N VAL A 54 -8.29 -7.19 17.11
CA VAL A 54 -8.14 -5.85 16.52
C VAL A 54 -9.45 -5.27 16.00
N GLY A 55 -10.50 -6.08 15.89
CA GLY A 55 -11.82 -5.69 15.39
C GLY A 55 -12.85 -5.43 16.51
N GLN A 56 -14.06 -5.90 16.28
CA GLN A 56 -15.20 -5.70 17.21
C GLN A 56 -14.99 -6.32 18.59
N GLY A 57 -14.18 -7.38 18.70
CA GLY A 57 -13.85 -8.04 19.98
C GLY A 57 -12.63 -7.46 20.68
N SER A 58 -12.05 -6.39 20.17
CA SER A 58 -10.80 -5.83 20.71
C SER A 58 -10.95 -5.34 22.16
N GLU A 59 -9.97 -5.69 23.00
CA GLU A 59 -9.82 -5.12 24.35
C GLU A 59 -9.33 -3.66 24.31
N ASN A 60 -8.77 -3.19 23.19
CA ASN A 60 -8.44 -1.79 22.99
C ASN A 60 -9.74 -0.99 22.77
N PRO A 61 -10.12 -0.09 23.69
CA PRO A 61 -11.40 0.60 23.63
C PRO A 61 -11.59 1.43 22.35
N ALA A 62 -10.52 2.05 21.85
CA ALA A 62 -10.58 2.88 20.64
C ALA A 62 -10.81 2.02 19.39
N LEU A 63 -10.17 0.85 19.29
CA LEU A 63 -10.40 -0.11 18.20
C LEU A 63 -11.81 -0.70 18.29
N HIS A 64 -12.24 -1.12 19.49
CA HIS A 64 -13.59 -1.61 19.72
C HIS A 64 -14.66 -0.58 19.31
N GLU A 65 -14.52 0.66 19.78
CA GLU A 65 -15.43 1.75 19.43
C GLU A 65 -15.48 2.00 17.94
N TRP A 66 -14.33 2.06 17.28
CA TRP A 66 -14.26 2.27 15.84
C TRP A 66 -15.00 1.16 15.07
N HIS A 67 -14.76 -0.10 15.43
CA HIS A 67 -15.32 -1.26 14.75
C HIS A 67 -16.77 -1.59 15.16
N THR A 68 -17.36 -0.89 16.11
CA THR A 68 -18.77 -1.07 16.52
C THR A 68 -19.63 0.14 16.16
N LYS A 69 -19.17 1.34 16.49
CA LYS A 69 -19.96 2.58 16.31
C LYS A 69 -19.72 3.30 14.99
N ASN A 70 -18.57 3.06 14.34
CA ASN A 70 -18.16 3.78 13.13
C ASN A 70 -18.24 2.94 11.83
N LEU A 71 -18.92 1.79 11.85
CA LEU A 71 -19.01 0.91 10.68
C LEU A 71 -19.67 1.58 9.46
N ALA A 72 -20.52 2.58 9.63
CA ALA A 72 -21.07 3.36 8.52
C ALA A 72 -19.98 4.07 7.70
N ARG A 73 -18.77 4.26 8.25
CA ARG A 73 -17.61 4.85 7.57
C ARG A 73 -16.77 3.82 6.82
N LEU A 74 -17.03 2.51 7.02
CA LEU A 74 -16.23 1.43 6.44
C LEU A 74 -16.15 1.46 4.90
N PRO A 75 -17.25 1.74 4.15
CA PRO A 75 -17.13 1.85 2.69
C PRO A 75 -16.16 2.94 2.24
N GLY A 76 -16.17 4.11 2.90
CA GLY A 76 -15.23 5.20 2.63
C GLY A 76 -13.79 4.80 2.98
N LEU A 77 -13.58 4.09 4.09
CA LEU A 77 -12.25 3.57 4.46
C LEU A 77 -11.73 2.56 3.42
N LYS A 78 -12.57 1.64 2.96
CA LYS A 78 -12.20 0.67 1.91
C LYS A 78 -11.77 1.39 0.64
N PHE A 79 -12.51 2.42 0.22
CA PHE A 79 -12.16 3.24 -0.94
C PHE A 79 -10.81 3.93 -0.77
N MET A 80 -10.60 4.64 0.34
CA MET A 80 -9.35 5.36 0.61
C MET A 80 -8.16 4.41 0.73
N ARG A 81 -8.34 3.26 1.38
CA ARG A 81 -7.32 2.23 1.49
C ARG A 81 -6.95 1.65 0.12
N THR A 82 -7.94 1.44 -0.76
CA THR A 82 -7.69 0.99 -2.13
C THR A 82 -6.84 2.00 -2.89
N LEU A 83 -7.18 3.30 -2.84
CA LEU A 83 -6.39 4.35 -3.49
C LEU A 83 -4.96 4.39 -2.95
N TRP A 84 -4.79 4.28 -1.63
CA TRP A 84 -3.48 4.27 -0.99
C TRP A 84 -2.64 3.07 -1.45
N VAL A 85 -3.19 1.85 -1.44
CA VAL A 85 -2.50 0.65 -1.90
C VAL A 85 -2.13 0.76 -3.37
N CYS A 86 -3.05 1.22 -4.24
CA CYS A 86 -2.74 1.45 -5.66
C CYS A 86 -1.59 2.44 -5.85
N ASN A 87 -1.56 3.51 -5.06
CA ASN A 87 -0.49 4.52 -5.12
C ASN A 87 0.86 3.94 -4.71
N VAL A 88 0.95 3.25 -3.55
CA VAL A 88 2.22 2.70 -3.05
C VAL A 88 2.72 1.51 -3.87
N ALA A 89 1.82 0.79 -4.56
CA ALA A 89 2.18 -0.28 -5.47
C ALA A 89 2.66 0.21 -6.86
N GLY A 90 2.78 1.53 -7.06
CA GLY A 90 3.25 2.11 -8.32
C GLY A 90 2.17 2.22 -9.39
N GLY A 91 0.89 2.25 -9.01
CA GLY A 91 -0.24 2.48 -9.91
C GLY A 91 -0.44 3.94 -10.27
N PRO A 92 -1.30 4.24 -11.26
CA PRO A 92 -1.54 5.59 -11.78
C PRO A 92 -2.43 6.44 -10.86
N PHE A 93 -2.77 5.97 -9.68
CA PHE A 93 -3.64 6.65 -8.73
C PHE A 93 -2.85 7.52 -7.77
N ARG A 94 -3.48 8.62 -7.33
CA ARG A 94 -2.94 9.47 -6.27
C ARG A 94 -3.81 9.35 -5.03
N TYR A 95 -3.20 9.10 -3.90
CA TYR A 95 -3.87 9.20 -2.62
C TYR A 95 -4.07 10.67 -2.30
N ALA A 96 -5.32 11.12 -2.40
CA ALA A 96 -5.70 12.52 -2.20
C ALA A 96 -6.86 12.61 -1.20
N ALA A 97 -6.97 13.76 -0.55
CA ALA A 97 -8.10 14.01 0.35
C ALA A 97 -9.43 14.02 -0.42
N THR A 98 -10.47 13.44 0.20
CA THR A 98 -11.81 13.34 -0.42
C THR A 98 -12.63 14.62 -0.33
N LYS A 99 -12.22 15.55 0.56
CA LYS A 99 -12.88 16.86 0.69
C LYS A 99 -12.07 17.94 0.00
N PRO A 100 -12.69 18.79 -0.83
CA PRO A 100 -12.00 19.93 -1.45
C PRO A 100 -11.31 20.81 -0.40
N GLY A 101 -10.06 21.18 -0.66
CA GLY A 101 -9.29 22.06 0.22
C GLY A 101 -8.70 21.38 1.47
N SER A 102 -8.91 20.09 1.65
CA SER A 102 -8.24 19.32 2.72
C SER A 102 -7.00 18.58 2.20
N THR A 103 -6.07 18.29 3.12
CA THR A 103 -4.91 17.43 2.83
C THR A 103 -5.22 15.97 3.19
N PRO A 104 -4.58 14.99 2.54
CA PRO A 104 -4.65 13.60 2.98
C PRO A 104 -4.17 13.49 4.43
N VAL A 105 -4.88 12.73 5.24
CA VAL A 105 -4.45 12.46 6.61
C VAL A 105 -3.25 11.52 6.56
N ALA A 106 -2.14 11.93 7.18
CA ALA A 106 -0.97 11.06 7.32
C ALA A 106 -1.34 9.78 8.10
N LEU A 107 -0.67 8.68 7.78
CA LEU A 107 -1.00 7.37 8.36
C LEU A 107 -0.87 7.38 9.89
N GLU A 108 0.15 8.03 10.42
CA GLU A 108 0.35 8.27 11.86
C GLU A 108 -0.86 8.99 12.49
N LEU A 109 -1.25 10.14 11.93
CA LEU A 109 -2.38 10.91 12.46
C LEU A 109 -3.70 10.14 12.40
N ALA A 110 -3.90 9.33 11.35
CA ALA A 110 -5.09 8.49 11.21
C ALA A 110 -5.20 7.40 12.27
N HIS A 111 -4.06 6.94 12.83
CA HIS A 111 -4.00 5.84 13.79
C HIS A 111 -3.64 6.28 15.22
N ARG A 112 -3.20 7.53 15.44
CA ARG A 112 -2.76 8.03 16.74
C ARG A 112 -3.78 7.79 17.85
N GLU A 113 -5.03 8.14 17.60
CA GLU A 113 -6.12 8.00 18.58
C GLU A 113 -6.57 6.54 18.79
N LEU A 114 -6.26 5.67 17.83
CA LEU A 114 -6.55 4.25 17.93
C LEU A 114 -5.58 3.51 18.84
N LYS A 115 -4.42 4.10 19.15
CA LYS A 115 -3.39 3.56 20.06
C LYS A 115 -3.09 2.08 19.77
N VAL A 116 -2.89 1.77 18.47
CA VAL A 116 -2.61 0.41 18.02
C VAL A 116 -1.27 -0.05 18.57
N SER A 117 -1.25 -1.10 19.39
CA SER A 117 -0.01 -1.67 19.89
C SER A 117 0.77 -2.41 18.80
N PRO A 118 2.10 -2.58 18.94
CA PRO A 118 2.90 -3.39 18.03
C PRO A 118 2.34 -4.81 17.82
N ALA A 119 1.85 -5.44 18.88
CA ALA A 119 1.24 -6.77 18.82
C ALA A 119 -0.08 -6.77 18.02
N GLN A 120 -0.91 -5.73 18.17
CA GLN A 120 -2.13 -5.55 17.37
C GLN A 120 -1.81 -5.30 15.91
N PHE A 121 -0.78 -4.51 15.61
CA PHE A 121 -0.31 -4.33 14.23
C PHE A 121 0.08 -5.68 13.60
N ASP A 122 0.82 -6.52 14.32
CA ASP A 122 1.23 -7.84 13.82
C ASP A 122 0.03 -8.77 13.57
N LYS A 123 -1.05 -8.62 14.34
CA LYS A 123 -2.31 -9.35 14.07
C LYS A 123 -3.00 -8.86 12.79
N VAL A 124 -2.98 -7.56 12.53
CA VAL A 124 -3.48 -6.99 11.27
C VAL A 124 -2.64 -7.46 10.08
N ALA A 125 -1.29 -7.48 10.22
CA ALA A 125 -0.39 -8.01 9.20
C ALA A 125 -0.66 -9.50 8.90
N ALA A 126 -0.90 -10.30 9.93
CA ALA A 126 -1.27 -11.71 9.76
C ALA A 126 -2.62 -11.87 9.04
N GLU A 127 -3.60 -10.99 9.30
CA GLU A 127 -4.88 -10.99 8.58
C GLU A 127 -4.71 -10.64 7.11
N LEU A 128 -3.84 -9.67 6.80
CA LEU A 128 -3.46 -9.35 5.42
C LEU A 128 -2.84 -10.57 4.73
N GLY A 129 -1.90 -11.26 5.38
CA GLY A 129 -1.30 -12.49 4.86
C GLY A 129 -2.36 -13.54 4.50
N ARG A 130 -3.30 -13.82 5.40
CA ARG A 130 -4.42 -14.75 5.15
C ARG A 130 -5.31 -14.31 3.98
N THR A 131 -5.55 -13.01 3.88
CA THR A 131 -6.33 -12.44 2.76
C THR A 131 -5.62 -12.65 1.42
N LEU A 132 -4.30 -12.39 1.36
CA LEU A 132 -3.52 -12.61 0.15
C LEU A 132 -3.51 -14.10 -0.26
N ASP A 133 -3.45 -15.02 0.71
CA ASP A 133 -3.57 -16.46 0.48
C ASP A 133 -4.96 -16.84 -0.07
N PHE A 134 -6.02 -16.26 0.49
CA PHE A 134 -7.39 -16.46 0.02
C PHE A 134 -7.55 -16.08 -1.47
N PHE A 135 -6.96 -14.96 -1.87
CA PHE A 135 -6.94 -14.52 -3.27
C PHE A 135 -5.88 -15.20 -4.14
N LYS A 136 -5.11 -16.14 -3.57
CA LYS A 136 -4.03 -16.88 -4.26
C LYS A 136 -3.01 -15.94 -4.91
N VAL A 137 -2.69 -14.84 -4.22
CA VAL A 137 -1.62 -13.94 -4.66
C VAL A 137 -0.30 -14.72 -4.64
N PRO A 138 0.49 -14.68 -5.73
CA PRO A 138 1.76 -15.41 -5.79
C PRO A 138 2.71 -14.97 -4.66
N ASP A 139 3.56 -15.87 -4.18
CA ASP A 139 4.43 -15.65 -3.02
C ASP A 139 5.30 -14.40 -3.15
N ARG A 140 5.86 -14.15 -4.33
CA ARG A 140 6.66 -12.95 -4.59
C ARG A 140 5.90 -11.66 -4.32
N GLU A 141 4.70 -11.53 -4.90
CA GLU A 141 3.84 -10.35 -4.75
C GLU A 141 3.31 -10.24 -3.30
N LYS A 142 3.00 -11.37 -2.67
CA LYS A 142 2.60 -11.43 -1.27
C LYS A 142 3.71 -10.92 -0.36
N ASP A 143 4.95 -11.35 -0.55
CA ASP A 143 6.09 -10.90 0.24
C ASP A 143 6.36 -9.40 0.05
N GLU A 144 6.28 -8.90 -1.18
CA GLU A 144 6.41 -7.47 -1.47
C GLU A 144 5.31 -6.64 -0.77
N VAL A 145 4.06 -7.10 -0.79
CA VAL A 145 2.93 -6.43 -0.11
C VAL A 145 3.13 -6.43 1.41
N LEU A 146 3.49 -7.57 1.99
CA LEU A 146 3.71 -7.69 3.43
C LEU A 146 4.91 -6.86 3.91
N ALA A 147 5.99 -6.80 3.12
CA ALA A 147 7.13 -5.95 3.43
C ALA A 147 6.76 -4.45 3.37
N ALA A 148 6.03 -4.03 2.34
CA ALA A 148 5.53 -2.66 2.24
C ALA A 148 4.59 -2.30 3.41
N PHE A 149 3.71 -3.22 3.81
CA PHE A 149 2.84 -3.03 4.97
C PHE A 149 3.65 -2.90 6.27
N ALA A 150 4.62 -3.78 6.49
CA ALA A 150 5.46 -3.79 7.69
C ALA A 150 6.30 -2.51 7.85
N ALA A 151 6.69 -1.87 6.74
CA ALA A 151 7.44 -0.60 6.75
C ALA A 151 6.68 0.54 7.46
N HIS A 152 5.35 0.47 7.55
CA HIS A 152 4.52 1.47 8.22
C HIS A 152 4.24 1.19 9.70
N LYS A 153 4.84 0.13 10.27
CA LYS A 153 4.57 -0.27 11.66
C LYS A 153 4.83 0.86 12.66
N SER A 154 5.95 1.56 12.54
CA SER A 154 6.31 2.67 13.44
C SER A 154 5.30 3.81 13.39
N GLU A 155 4.84 4.20 12.20
CA GLU A 155 3.86 5.27 12.02
C GLU A 155 2.50 4.90 12.64
N VAL A 156 2.06 3.65 12.45
CA VAL A 156 0.75 3.18 12.94
C VAL A 156 0.75 3.01 14.47
N THR A 157 1.89 2.63 15.06
CA THR A 157 1.99 2.33 16.50
C THR A 157 2.45 3.51 17.34
N GLU A 158 2.76 4.65 16.76
CA GLU A 158 3.29 5.82 17.48
C GLU A 158 2.37 6.29 18.61
N GLY A 159 1.06 6.36 18.36
CA GLY A 159 0.09 6.79 19.39
C GLY A 159 0.05 5.89 20.63
N TYR A 160 0.33 4.59 20.47
CA TYR A 160 0.49 3.66 21.59
C TYR A 160 1.78 3.91 22.36
N LEU A 161 2.90 4.08 21.66
CA LEU A 161 4.22 4.26 22.27
C LEU A 161 4.30 5.57 23.08
N VAL A 162 3.76 6.67 22.54
CA VAL A 162 3.67 7.96 23.25
C VAL A 162 2.80 7.84 24.49
N GLY A 163 1.65 7.16 24.42
CA GLY A 163 0.77 6.93 25.57
C GLY A 163 1.41 6.07 26.65
N ALA A 164 2.15 5.02 26.28
CA ALA A 164 2.87 4.17 27.24
C ALA A 164 4.01 4.92 27.95
N SER A 165 4.73 5.78 27.26
CA SER A 165 5.79 6.61 27.82
C SER A 165 5.26 7.64 28.82
N ALA A 166 4.11 8.25 28.52
CA ALA A 166 3.45 9.23 29.41
C ALA A 166 2.87 8.59 30.70
N ALA A 167 2.52 7.31 30.65
CA ALA A 167 2.00 6.58 31.81
C ALA A 167 3.12 6.06 32.74
N ALA A 168 4.36 6.03 32.26
CA ALA A 168 5.55 5.56 33.02
C ALA A 168 6.35 6.72 33.67
N ALA A 169 5.97 7.98 33.44
CA ALA A 169 6.61 9.19 33.99
C ALA A 169 5.79 9.78 35.12
#